data_1e2c652ce19ba7f39a384264dc351b76
#
_entry.id   1e2c652ce19ba7f39a384264dc351b76
#
_cell.length_a   1.000
_cell.length_b   1.000
_cell.length_c   1.000
_cell.angle_alpha   90.00
_cell.angle_beta   90.00
_cell.angle_gamma   90.00
#
_symmetry.space_group_name_H-M   'P 1'
#
loop_
_entity.id
_entity.type
_entity.pdbx_description
1 polymer ?
#
loop_
_entity_poly.entity_id
_entity_poly.type
_entity_poly.pdbx_seq_one_letter_code
_entity_poly.pdbx_strand_id
1 'polypeptide(L)'
;GYAQQTVSIVVMPFEVHAKEELLYLQNQIPEVIAKNLEQEGARVLVLDSDSVPDWQEQIKSIAQIRKLGLQTAAEYILWGSLTWIGQQFSLDVKLISSFEDKKPNLFSEDGKGIENLPASVKQIVKEISLVIFKREIIVEVLIKGNDRIEEDAIRRVIKTQPEDIYNPKSLSQDLKAIYSMGYFDDIRIDDQTKLQGKTIIFMVKEKPTLRSIRLSG
;
A
#
# COMPACT_ATOMS: atom_id res chain seq x y z
N GLY A 1 -15.25 -10.97 17.06
CA GLY A 1 -14.94 -10.43 15.71
C GLY A 1 -14.89 -8.92 15.80
N TYR A 2 -13.72 -8.33 15.68
CA TYR A 2 -13.61 -6.89 15.44
C TYR A 2 -14.11 -6.68 14.00
N ALA A 3 -15.23 -5.96 13.86
CA ALA A 3 -15.66 -5.46 12.58
C ALA A 3 -14.50 -4.59 12.03
N GLN A 4 -13.92 -4.98 10.92
CA GLN A 4 -12.95 -4.17 10.22
C GLN A 4 -13.70 -2.89 9.82
N GLN A 5 -13.33 -1.77 10.44
CA GLN A 5 -13.95 -0.49 10.15
C GLN A 5 -13.61 -0.16 8.70
N THR A 6 -14.62 -0.15 7.84
CA THR A 6 -14.43 0.12 6.40
C THR A 6 -14.08 1.59 6.23
N VAL A 7 -12.89 1.89 5.77
CA VAL A 7 -12.43 3.26 5.50
C VAL A 7 -13.29 3.89 4.40
N SER A 8 -13.78 5.10 4.64
CA SER A 8 -14.63 5.84 3.70
C SER A 8 -13.88 7.02 3.07
N ILE A 9 -13.99 7.14 1.75
CA ILE A 9 -13.23 8.11 0.96
C ILE A 9 -14.15 8.81 -0.02
N VAL A 10 -13.99 10.13 -0.16
CA VAL A 10 -14.52 10.90 -1.29
C VAL A 10 -13.41 11.14 -2.28
N VAL A 11 -13.64 10.86 -3.55
CA VAL A 11 -12.74 11.20 -4.66
C VAL A 11 -13.36 12.30 -5.48
N MET A 12 -12.67 13.43 -5.55
CA MET A 12 -13.06 14.61 -6.32
C MET A 12 -12.67 14.49 -7.79
N PRO A 13 -13.25 15.26 -8.70
CA PRO A 13 -12.73 15.40 -10.05
C PRO A 13 -11.27 15.87 -10.05
N PHE A 14 -10.52 15.51 -11.08
CA PHE A 14 -9.12 15.92 -11.23
C PHE A 14 -9.02 17.13 -12.16
N GLU A 15 -8.11 18.06 -11.84
CA GLU A 15 -7.72 19.09 -12.80
C GLU A 15 -6.88 18.45 -13.92
N VAL A 16 -7.25 18.68 -15.17
CA VAL A 16 -6.51 18.16 -16.32
C VAL A 16 -5.94 19.31 -17.14
N HIS A 17 -4.64 19.45 -17.10
CA HIS A 17 -3.87 20.42 -17.87
C HIS A 17 -3.27 19.73 -19.11
N ALA A 18 -4.10 19.54 -20.14
CA ALA A 18 -3.76 18.78 -21.33
C ALA A 18 -4.52 19.31 -22.56
N LYS A 19 -4.30 18.69 -23.72
CA LYS A 19 -5.09 18.94 -24.91
C LYS A 19 -6.53 18.48 -24.71
N GLU A 20 -7.45 19.08 -25.45
CA GLU A 20 -8.91 18.85 -25.35
C GLU A 20 -9.28 17.35 -25.41
N GLU A 21 -8.64 16.60 -26.27
CA GLU A 21 -8.83 15.15 -26.43
C GLU A 21 -8.55 14.31 -25.17
N LEU A 22 -7.86 14.86 -24.18
CA LEU A 22 -7.54 14.18 -22.91
C LEU A 22 -8.38 14.69 -21.73
N LEU A 23 -9.27 15.66 -21.91
CA LEU A 23 -10.06 16.24 -20.82
C LEU A 23 -11.02 15.23 -20.17
N TYR A 24 -11.39 14.16 -20.86
CA TYR A 24 -12.20 13.06 -20.29
C TYR A 24 -11.52 12.38 -19.08
N LEU A 25 -10.19 12.49 -18.97
CA LEU A 25 -9.42 11.96 -17.84
C LEU A 25 -9.78 12.63 -16.51
N GLN A 26 -10.39 13.82 -16.55
CA GLN A 26 -10.89 14.52 -15.37
C GLN A 26 -11.82 13.67 -14.49
N ASN A 27 -12.68 12.87 -15.11
CA ASN A 27 -13.59 11.96 -14.42
C ASN A 27 -13.08 10.51 -14.44
N GLN A 28 -12.35 10.10 -15.48
CA GLN A 28 -11.89 8.72 -15.61
C GLN A 28 -10.80 8.35 -14.57
N ILE A 29 -9.87 9.25 -14.28
CA ILE A 29 -8.82 8.97 -13.26
C ILE A 29 -9.45 8.74 -11.88
N PRO A 30 -10.35 9.61 -11.36
CA PRO A 30 -11.10 9.37 -10.13
C PRO A 30 -11.79 8.00 -10.08
N GLU A 31 -12.46 7.61 -11.16
CA GLU A 31 -13.16 6.31 -11.23
C GLU A 31 -12.19 5.13 -11.14
N VAL A 32 -11.04 5.19 -11.83
CA VAL A 32 -10.03 4.14 -11.77
C VAL A 32 -9.40 4.06 -10.38
N ILE A 33 -9.09 5.19 -9.76
CA ILE A 33 -8.59 5.24 -8.38
C ILE A 33 -9.63 4.62 -7.43
N ALA A 34 -10.89 5.04 -7.54
CA ALA A 34 -11.96 4.53 -6.69
C ALA A 34 -12.11 3.01 -6.80
N LYS A 35 -12.18 2.48 -8.02
CA LYS A 35 -12.29 1.04 -8.26
C LYS A 35 -11.13 0.25 -7.62
N ASN A 36 -9.91 0.76 -7.73
CA ASN A 36 -8.76 0.10 -7.10
C ASN A 36 -8.82 0.17 -5.57
N LEU A 37 -9.21 1.30 -4.99
CA LEU A 37 -9.36 1.45 -3.54
C LEU A 37 -10.50 0.58 -2.98
N GLU A 38 -11.59 0.40 -3.72
CA GLU A 38 -12.68 -0.51 -3.37
C GLU A 38 -12.23 -1.98 -3.36
N GLN A 39 -11.40 -2.38 -4.30
CA GLN A 39 -10.79 -3.71 -4.32
C GLN A 39 -9.90 -3.96 -3.09
N GLU A 40 -9.30 -2.90 -2.54
CA GLU A 40 -8.50 -2.94 -1.30
C GLU A 40 -9.36 -2.90 -0.03
N GLY A 41 -10.68 -2.70 -0.14
CA GLY A 41 -11.62 -2.72 0.97
C GLY A 41 -12.11 -1.34 1.46
N ALA A 42 -11.84 -0.26 0.73
CA ALA A 42 -12.43 1.05 1.03
C ALA A 42 -13.88 1.15 0.52
N ARG A 43 -14.65 2.05 1.13
CA ARG A 43 -15.93 2.53 0.58
C ARG A 43 -15.68 3.88 -0.08
N VAL A 44 -15.89 3.99 -1.38
CA VAL A 44 -15.54 5.17 -2.15
C VAL A 44 -16.78 5.85 -2.72
N LEU A 45 -16.87 7.17 -2.55
CA LEU A 45 -17.82 8.03 -3.24
C LEU A 45 -17.05 8.88 -4.25
N VAL A 46 -17.30 8.65 -5.53
CA VAL A 46 -16.75 9.49 -6.60
C VAL A 46 -17.74 10.64 -6.86
N LEU A 47 -17.21 11.84 -6.85
CA LEU A 47 -17.94 13.05 -7.26
C LEU A 47 -17.47 13.42 -8.67
N ASP A 48 -18.41 13.56 -9.60
CA ASP A 48 -18.11 14.05 -10.93
C ASP A 48 -18.16 15.58 -10.98
N SER A 49 -17.58 16.15 -12.03
CA SER A 49 -17.51 17.60 -12.23
C SER A 49 -18.87 18.29 -12.35
N ASP A 50 -19.91 17.56 -12.73
CA ASP A 50 -21.25 18.13 -12.91
C ASP A 50 -22.03 18.12 -11.60
N SER A 51 -21.72 17.19 -10.70
CA SER A 51 -22.40 17.05 -9.40
C SER A 51 -21.91 18.01 -8.33
N VAL A 52 -20.71 18.61 -8.50
CA VAL A 52 -20.13 19.55 -7.53
C VAL A 52 -19.89 20.90 -8.20
N PRO A 53 -20.81 21.86 -8.07
CA PRO A 53 -20.61 23.21 -8.59
C PRO A 53 -19.33 23.82 -7.98
N ASP A 54 -18.57 24.53 -8.80
CA ASP A 54 -17.34 25.24 -8.39
C ASP A 54 -16.31 24.37 -7.67
N TRP A 55 -16.25 23.06 -7.99
CA TRP A 55 -15.31 22.13 -7.37
C TRP A 55 -13.85 22.60 -7.47
N GLN A 56 -13.48 23.25 -8.58
CA GLN A 56 -12.13 23.80 -8.79
C GLN A 56 -11.78 24.90 -7.77
N GLU A 57 -12.76 25.71 -7.34
CA GLU A 57 -12.55 26.68 -6.27
C GLU A 57 -12.51 26.00 -4.89
N GLN A 58 -13.32 24.96 -4.69
CA GLN A 58 -13.34 24.21 -3.43
C GLN A 58 -12.00 23.53 -3.13
N ILE A 59 -11.35 22.93 -4.12
CA ILE A 59 -10.07 22.24 -3.93
C ILE A 59 -8.90 23.20 -3.62
N LYS A 60 -9.05 24.50 -3.79
CA LYS A 60 -8.08 25.51 -3.39
C LYS A 60 -8.06 25.77 -1.88
N SER A 61 -9.12 25.38 -1.17
CA SER A 61 -9.25 25.62 0.26
C SER A 61 -9.36 24.31 1.05
N ILE A 62 -8.35 24.01 1.85
CA ILE A 62 -8.34 22.84 2.74
C ILE A 62 -9.55 22.84 3.68
N ALA A 63 -9.99 24.00 4.17
CA ALA A 63 -11.18 24.12 5.02
C ALA A 63 -12.45 23.68 4.30
N GLN A 64 -12.63 24.06 3.01
CA GLN A 64 -13.78 23.66 2.21
C GLN A 64 -13.75 22.17 1.90
N ILE A 65 -12.58 21.60 1.58
CA ILE A 65 -12.39 20.16 1.37
C ILE A 65 -12.77 19.38 2.63
N ARG A 66 -12.29 19.78 3.80
CA ARG A 66 -12.67 19.11 5.06
C ARG A 66 -14.17 19.21 5.33
N LYS A 67 -14.77 20.37 5.08
CA LYS A 67 -16.23 20.55 5.21
C LYS A 67 -16.98 19.56 4.33
N LEU A 68 -16.55 19.37 3.09
CA LEU A 68 -17.11 18.38 2.18
C LEU A 68 -17.00 16.96 2.75
N GLY A 69 -15.85 16.59 3.30
CA GLY A 69 -15.65 15.29 3.94
C GLY A 69 -16.59 15.06 5.12
N LEU A 70 -16.78 16.08 5.97
CA LEU A 70 -17.73 16.01 7.09
C LEU A 70 -19.18 15.88 6.59
N GLN A 71 -19.57 16.60 5.54
CA GLN A 71 -20.92 16.54 4.94
C GLN A 71 -21.22 15.17 4.32
N THR A 72 -20.23 14.52 3.76
CA THR A 72 -20.35 13.18 3.15
C THR A 72 -20.07 12.03 4.12
N ALA A 73 -19.74 12.35 5.38
CA ALA A 73 -19.31 11.39 6.39
C ALA A 73 -18.12 10.51 5.94
N ALA A 74 -17.24 11.08 5.11
CA ALA A 74 -16.04 10.40 4.65
C ALA A 74 -14.86 10.69 5.58
N GLU A 75 -14.04 9.66 5.84
CA GLU A 75 -12.82 9.79 6.65
C GLU A 75 -11.72 10.53 5.91
N TYR A 76 -11.67 10.34 4.58
CA TYR A 76 -10.66 10.94 3.73
C TYR A 76 -11.28 11.58 2.50
N ILE A 77 -10.62 12.63 2.00
CA ILE A 77 -10.92 13.24 0.71
C ILE A 77 -9.65 13.20 -0.13
N LEU A 78 -9.83 12.83 -1.39
CA LEU A 78 -8.81 12.70 -2.39
C LEU A 78 -9.14 13.60 -3.59
N TRP A 79 -8.16 14.37 -4.04
CA TRP A 79 -8.22 15.17 -5.27
C TRP A 79 -6.84 15.22 -5.92
N GLY A 80 -6.77 15.69 -7.15
CA GLY A 80 -5.49 15.74 -7.81
C GLY A 80 -5.51 16.49 -9.13
N SER A 81 -4.40 16.42 -9.82
CA SER A 81 -4.22 16.99 -11.14
C SER A 81 -3.39 16.07 -12.05
N LEU A 82 -3.69 16.12 -13.33
CA LEU A 82 -2.88 15.56 -14.40
C LEU A 82 -2.36 16.70 -15.26
N THR A 83 -1.06 16.82 -15.36
CA THR A 83 -0.40 17.75 -16.29
C THR A 83 0.23 16.96 -17.42
N TRP A 84 -0.06 17.34 -18.66
CA TRP A 84 0.43 16.65 -19.86
C TRP A 84 1.17 17.61 -20.78
N ILE A 85 2.47 17.39 -20.98
CA ILE A 85 3.33 18.22 -21.84
C ILE A 85 4.07 17.32 -22.84
N GLY A 86 3.76 17.49 -24.13
CA GLY A 86 4.35 16.66 -25.18
C GLY A 86 3.90 15.20 -25.05
N GLN A 87 4.82 14.33 -24.70
CA GLN A 87 4.56 12.91 -24.43
C GLN A 87 4.69 12.55 -22.94
N GLN A 88 5.03 13.51 -22.10
CA GLN A 88 5.22 13.31 -20.66
C GLN A 88 4.00 13.76 -19.88
N PHE A 89 3.76 13.11 -18.76
CA PHE A 89 2.74 13.50 -17.81
C PHE A 89 3.28 13.51 -16.38
N SER A 90 2.66 14.35 -15.55
CA SER A 90 2.76 14.30 -14.09
C SER A 90 1.37 14.12 -13.53
N LEU A 91 1.20 13.11 -12.68
CA LEU A 91 -0.03 12.82 -11.94
C LEU A 91 0.22 13.13 -10.48
N ASP A 92 -0.42 14.17 -9.96
CA ASP A 92 -0.30 14.63 -8.59
C ASP A 92 -1.61 14.37 -7.85
N VAL A 93 -1.52 13.70 -6.69
CA VAL A 93 -2.68 13.36 -5.87
C VAL A 93 -2.48 13.85 -4.45
N LYS A 94 -3.54 14.39 -3.88
CA LYS A 94 -3.58 14.87 -2.50
C LYS A 94 -4.65 14.10 -1.73
N LEU A 95 -4.31 13.72 -0.50
CA LEU A 95 -5.20 13.03 0.42
C LEU A 95 -5.20 13.74 1.76
N ILE A 96 -6.38 14.04 2.30
CA ILE A 96 -6.52 14.63 3.63
C ILE A 96 -7.53 13.88 4.47
N SER A 97 -7.27 13.79 5.78
CA SER A 97 -8.29 13.33 6.74
C SER A 97 -9.32 14.44 6.98
N SER A 98 -10.60 14.07 7.01
CA SER A 98 -11.69 14.99 7.33
C SER A 98 -11.69 15.42 8.80
N PHE A 99 -11.16 14.57 9.68
CA PHE A 99 -11.24 14.72 11.14
C PHE A 99 -9.94 15.19 11.81
N GLU A 100 -8.80 14.96 11.15
CA GLU A 100 -7.50 15.31 11.72
C GLU A 100 -7.02 16.66 11.17
N ASP A 101 -6.50 17.52 12.05
CA ASP A 101 -5.89 18.78 11.63
C ASP A 101 -4.44 18.58 11.18
N LYS A 102 -4.27 17.87 10.08
CA LYS A 102 -2.98 17.58 9.45
C LYS A 102 -2.91 18.17 8.05
N LYS A 103 -1.70 18.37 7.56
CA LYS A 103 -1.47 18.73 6.16
C LYS A 103 -1.86 17.56 5.24
N PRO A 104 -2.24 17.82 3.98
CA PRO A 104 -2.47 16.76 3.01
C PRO A 104 -1.22 15.89 2.79
N ASN A 105 -1.43 14.58 2.66
CA ASN A 105 -0.44 13.70 2.06
C ASN A 105 -0.38 13.98 0.56
N LEU A 106 0.83 14.02 0.01
CA LEU A 106 1.09 14.28 -1.40
C LEU A 106 1.69 13.03 -2.02
N PHE A 107 1.15 12.63 -3.17
CA PHE A 107 1.63 11.51 -3.98
C PHE A 107 1.84 12.02 -5.39
N SER A 108 2.92 11.63 -6.05
CA SER A 108 3.25 12.11 -7.38
C SER A 108 3.91 11.02 -8.21
N GLU A 109 3.45 10.86 -9.44
CA GLU A 109 4.01 9.92 -10.41
C GLU A 109 4.19 10.62 -11.75
N ASP A 110 5.39 10.51 -12.30
CA ASP A 110 5.73 10.99 -13.64
C ASP A 110 5.79 9.83 -14.63
N GLY A 111 5.38 10.07 -15.86
CA GLY A 111 5.41 9.05 -16.88
C GLY A 111 5.48 9.61 -18.30
N LYS A 112 5.58 8.68 -19.26
CA LYS A 112 5.59 8.98 -20.69
C LYS A 112 4.62 8.07 -21.42
N GLY A 113 3.77 8.65 -22.25
CA GLY A 113 2.76 7.93 -23.03
C GLY A 113 1.52 7.56 -22.20
N ILE A 114 0.35 7.59 -22.84
CA ILE A 114 -0.93 7.32 -22.20
C ILE A 114 -1.04 5.87 -21.70
N GLU A 115 -0.35 4.97 -22.35
CA GLU A 115 -0.28 3.54 -22.01
C GLU A 115 0.33 3.27 -20.64
N ASN A 116 1.14 4.19 -20.10
CA ASN A 116 1.77 4.07 -18.80
C ASN A 116 0.95 4.72 -17.66
N LEU A 117 -0.03 5.54 -17.99
CA LEU A 117 -0.87 6.19 -16.97
C LEU A 117 -1.57 5.20 -16.02
N PRO A 118 -2.10 4.04 -16.47
CA PRO A 118 -2.69 3.06 -15.56
C PRO A 118 -1.70 2.50 -14.54
N ALA A 119 -0.44 2.31 -14.91
CA ALA A 119 0.59 1.84 -13.98
C ALA A 119 0.91 2.89 -12.92
N SER A 120 1.02 4.16 -13.30
CA SER A 120 1.21 5.28 -12.37
C SER A 120 0.02 5.45 -11.41
N VAL A 121 -1.21 5.32 -11.90
CA VAL A 121 -2.41 5.33 -11.04
C VAL A 121 -2.35 4.18 -10.04
N LYS A 122 -1.98 2.98 -10.46
CA LYS A 122 -1.87 1.81 -9.59
C LYS A 122 -0.80 2.02 -8.50
N GLN A 123 0.32 2.63 -8.83
CA GLN A 123 1.38 2.95 -7.88
C GLN A 123 0.89 3.95 -6.82
N ILE A 124 0.24 5.02 -7.24
CA ILE A 124 -0.36 6.00 -6.32
C ILE A 124 -1.41 5.35 -5.40
N VAL A 125 -2.27 4.48 -5.94
CA VAL A 125 -3.26 3.75 -5.12
C VAL A 125 -2.58 2.88 -4.07
N LYS A 126 -1.48 2.21 -4.40
CA LYS A 126 -0.69 1.43 -3.43
C LYS A 126 -0.21 2.32 -2.27
N GLU A 127 0.32 3.49 -2.55
CA GLU A 127 0.79 4.44 -1.53
C GLU A 127 -0.35 5.01 -0.67
N ILE A 128 -1.45 5.38 -1.30
CA ILE A 128 -2.66 5.83 -0.60
C ILE A 128 -3.17 4.74 0.35
N SER A 129 -3.21 3.48 -0.10
CA SER A 129 -3.67 2.34 0.70
C SER A 129 -2.84 2.15 1.97
N LEU A 130 -1.54 2.41 1.93
CA LEU A 130 -0.69 2.36 3.12
C LEU A 130 -1.14 3.37 4.18
N VAL A 131 -1.49 4.59 3.74
CA VAL A 131 -1.91 5.67 4.63
C VAL A 131 -3.30 5.41 5.21
N ILE A 132 -4.29 5.15 4.35
CA ILE A 132 -5.71 5.04 4.78
C ILE A 132 -5.99 3.80 5.62
N PHE A 133 -5.33 2.68 5.32
CA PHE A 133 -5.47 1.43 6.07
C PHE A 133 -4.46 1.31 7.20
N LYS A 134 -3.59 2.33 7.41
CA LYS A 134 -2.49 2.32 8.39
C LYS A 134 -1.65 1.05 8.28
N ARG A 135 -1.40 0.61 7.04
CA ARG A 135 -0.60 -0.58 6.74
C ARG A 135 0.89 -0.22 6.82
N GLU A 136 1.67 -1.14 7.33
CA GLU A 136 3.13 -0.99 7.39
C GLU A 136 3.77 -1.80 6.25
N ILE A 137 4.84 -1.25 5.65
CA ILE A 137 5.63 -1.95 4.64
C ILE A 137 6.74 -2.74 5.34
N ILE A 138 7.05 -3.91 4.79
CA ILE A 138 8.25 -4.66 5.15
C ILE A 138 9.43 -4.05 4.40
N VAL A 139 10.39 -3.48 5.13
CA VAL A 139 11.60 -2.89 4.52
C VAL A 139 12.74 -3.88 4.41
N GLU A 140 12.72 -4.94 5.24
CA GLU A 140 13.80 -5.91 5.29
C GLU A 140 13.29 -7.26 5.81
N VAL A 141 13.80 -8.34 5.25
CA VAL A 141 13.58 -9.71 5.74
C VAL A 141 14.92 -10.34 6.06
N LEU A 142 15.11 -10.74 7.31
CA LEU A 142 16.33 -11.36 7.82
C LEU A 142 16.03 -12.80 8.26
N ILE A 143 17.03 -13.66 8.13
CA ILE A 143 17.03 -15.02 8.65
C ILE A 143 18.22 -15.13 9.62
N LYS A 144 17.97 -15.65 10.82
CA LYS A 144 19.00 -15.79 11.86
C LYS A 144 18.90 -17.14 12.54
N GLY A 145 20.05 -17.67 12.96
CA GLY A 145 20.16 -18.95 13.69
C GLY A 145 20.30 -20.17 12.77
N ASN A 146 20.52 -19.94 11.47
CA ASN A 146 20.86 -20.98 10.51
C ASN A 146 22.39 -21.12 10.46
N ASP A 147 22.90 -22.25 10.90
CA ASP A 147 24.36 -22.54 10.93
C ASP A 147 24.82 -23.43 9.76
N ARG A 148 24.03 -24.46 9.46
CA ARG A 148 24.32 -25.47 8.42
C ARG A 148 23.44 -25.37 7.22
N ILE A 149 22.18 -24.90 7.43
CA ILE A 149 21.22 -24.71 6.38
C ILE A 149 21.45 -23.33 5.76
N GLU A 150 21.72 -23.31 4.47
CA GLU A 150 21.97 -22.07 3.76
C GLU A 150 20.73 -21.16 3.77
N GLU A 151 20.94 -19.89 3.95
CA GLU A 151 19.88 -18.86 3.97
C GLU A 151 19.02 -18.92 2.71
N ASP A 152 19.63 -19.12 1.55
CA ASP A 152 18.94 -19.24 0.27
C ASP A 152 17.93 -20.40 0.22
N ALA A 153 18.20 -21.50 0.92
CA ALA A 153 17.26 -22.61 1.01
C ALA A 153 15.99 -22.21 1.76
N ILE A 154 16.13 -21.39 2.83
CA ILE A 154 15.00 -20.86 3.60
C ILE A 154 14.27 -19.80 2.79
N ARG A 155 14.99 -18.90 2.12
CA ARG A 155 14.39 -17.86 1.28
C ARG A 155 13.53 -18.40 0.14
N ARG A 156 13.83 -19.57 -0.40
CA ARG A 156 13.02 -20.20 -1.47
C ARG A 156 11.65 -20.65 -1.02
N VAL A 157 11.43 -20.92 0.26
CA VAL A 157 10.16 -21.42 0.78
C VAL A 157 9.28 -20.31 1.36
N ILE A 158 9.85 -19.18 1.73
CA ILE A 158 9.10 -18.01 2.20
C ILE A 158 8.62 -17.17 1.00
N LYS A 159 7.46 -16.55 1.18
CA LYS A 159 6.86 -15.66 0.17
C LYS A 159 7.04 -14.20 0.51
N THR A 160 7.16 -13.88 1.80
CA THR A 160 7.35 -12.51 2.29
C THR A 160 8.66 -11.93 1.81
N GLN A 161 8.59 -10.75 1.21
CA GLN A 161 9.73 -10.03 0.64
C GLN A 161 9.73 -8.57 1.08
N PRO A 162 10.86 -7.87 0.99
CA PRO A 162 10.88 -6.41 1.08
C PRO A 162 9.88 -5.78 0.09
N GLU A 163 9.29 -4.66 0.48
CA GLU A 163 8.22 -3.92 -0.20
C GLU A 163 6.82 -4.55 -0.11
N ASP A 164 6.66 -5.72 0.50
CA ASP A 164 5.35 -6.28 0.81
C ASP A 164 4.67 -5.49 1.94
N ILE A 165 3.35 -5.48 1.93
CA ILE A 165 2.55 -5.01 3.07
C ILE A 165 2.66 -6.03 4.20
N TYR A 166 2.98 -5.55 5.41
CA TYR A 166 3.00 -6.39 6.61
C TYR A 166 1.66 -7.10 6.81
N ASN A 167 1.71 -8.43 6.80
CA ASN A 167 0.52 -9.27 6.96
C ASN A 167 0.84 -10.47 7.87
N PRO A 168 0.32 -10.50 9.11
CA PRO A 168 0.57 -11.59 10.04
C PRO A 168 0.16 -12.97 9.50
N LYS A 169 -0.88 -13.03 8.65
CA LYS A 169 -1.34 -14.28 8.04
C LYS A 169 -0.32 -14.84 7.06
N SER A 170 0.27 -13.98 6.22
CA SER A 170 1.33 -14.38 5.27
C SER A 170 2.55 -14.86 6.02
N LEU A 171 2.98 -14.14 7.06
CA LEU A 171 4.10 -14.54 7.91
C LEU A 171 3.87 -15.88 8.61
N SER A 172 2.64 -16.16 9.05
CA SER A 172 2.28 -17.46 9.62
C SER A 172 2.36 -18.60 8.60
N GLN A 173 2.06 -18.33 7.32
CA GLN A 173 2.23 -19.30 6.24
C GLN A 173 3.71 -19.58 5.97
N ASP A 174 4.55 -18.55 5.98
CA ASP A 174 5.99 -18.68 5.81
C ASP A 174 6.63 -19.47 6.95
N LEU A 175 6.23 -19.22 8.20
CA LEU A 175 6.64 -20.07 9.34
C LEU A 175 6.34 -21.54 9.11
N LYS A 176 5.15 -21.87 8.64
CA LYS A 176 4.74 -23.25 8.34
C LYS A 176 5.60 -23.83 7.21
N ALA A 177 5.91 -23.04 6.19
CA ALA A 177 6.75 -23.47 5.07
C ALA A 177 8.17 -23.81 5.54
N ILE A 178 8.78 -22.95 6.37
CA ILE A 178 10.10 -23.21 6.96
C ILE A 178 10.06 -24.46 7.87
N TYR A 179 9.03 -24.58 8.70
CA TYR A 179 8.88 -25.74 9.58
C TYR A 179 8.75 -27.05 8.77
N SER A 180 8.05 -27.02 7.64
CA SER A 180 7.87 -28.15 6.74
C SER A 180 9.15 -28.62 6.06
N MET A 181 10.24 -27.81 6.07
CA MET A 181 11.55 -28.25 5.60
C MET A 181 12.15 -29.38 6.47
N GLY A 182 11.68 -29.53 7.71
CA GLY A 182 12.06 -30.62 8.61
C GLY A 182 13.42 -30.46 9.32
N TYR A 183 14.14 -29.38 9.06
CA TYR A 183 15.51 -29.15 9.59
C TYR A 183 15.54 -28.41 10.91
N PHE A 184 14.43 -27.82 11.35
CA PHE A 184 14.38 -26.91 12.50
C PHE A 184 13.55 -27.48 13.64
N ASP A 185 14.04 -27.27 14.87
CA ASP A 185 13.31 -27.60 16.11
C ASP A 185 12.39 -26.46 16.56
N ASP A 186 12.81 -25.22 16.35
CA ASP A 186 12.08 -24.03 16.72
C ASP A 186 12.23 -22.96 15.64
N ILE A 187 11.14 -22.24 15.40
CA ILE A 187 11.10 -21.14 14.46
C ILE A 187 10.19 -20.06 15.05
N ARG A 188 10.71 -18.84 15.12
CA ARG A 188 9.97 -17.66 15.60
C ARG A 188 10.12 -16.52 14.63
N ILE A 189 9.13 -15.63 14.64
CA ILE A 189 9.23 -14.33 14.00
C ILE A 189 9.43 -13.29 15.07
N ASP A 190 10.43 -12.45 14.86
CA ASP A 190 10.60 -11.17 15.54
C ASP A 190 10.39 -10.07 14.53
N ASP A 191 9.76 -8.97 14.94
CA ASP A 191 9.56 -7.81 14.09
C ASP A 191 10.05 -6.54 14.77
N GLN A 192 10.72 -5.70 14.03
CA GLN A 192 11.25 -4.42 14.50
C GLN A 192 10.65 -3.30 13.65
N THR A 193 9.95 -2.37 14.29
CA THR A 193 9.42 -1.17 13.63
C THR A 193 10.54 -0.13 13.51
N LYS A 194 10.82 0.29 12.27
CA LYS A 194 11.73 1.38 11.91
C LYS A 194 10.96 2.55 11.32
N LEU A 195 11.60 3.71 11.14
CA LEU A 195 10.96 4.89 10.53
C LEU A 195 10.37 4.62 9.13
N GLN A 196 10.95 3.70 8.36
CA GLN A 196 10.56 3.39 6.98
C GLN A 196 9.62 2.19 6.85
N GLY A 197 9.33 1.48 7.95
CA GLY A 197 8.50 0.27 7.97
C GLY A 197 9.01 -0.78 8.93
N LYS A 198 8.68 -2.05 8.66
CA LYS A 198 9.04 -3.20 9.52
C LYS A 198 10.19 -4.01 8.96
N THR A 199 11.13 -4.40 9.81
CA THR A 199 12.08 -5.49 9.55
C THR A 199 11.50 -6.77 10.13
N ILE A 200 11.39 -7.81 9.32
CA ILE A 200 10.94 -9.15 9.73
C ILE A 200 12.15 -10.03 9.92
N ILE A 201 12.24 -10.73 11.04
CA ILE A 201 13.37 -11.61 11.37
C ILE A 201 12.81 -13.01 11.63
N PHE A 202 13.13 -13.96 10.73
CA PHE A 202 12.87 -15.37 10.98
C PHE A 202 14.02 -15.94 11.81
N MET A 203 13.75 -16.21 13.09
CA MET A 203 14.68 -16.83 14.03
C MET A 203 14.49 -18.33 13.96
N VAL A 204 15.49 -19.06 13.44
CA VAL A 204 15.43 -20.51 13.30
C VAL A 204 16.42 -21.18 14.26
N LYS A 205 16.07 -22.37 14.74
CA LYS A 205 16.95 -23.23 15.53
C LYS A 205 17.05 -24.58 14.85
N GLU A 206 18.22 -24.93 14.38
CA GLU A 206 18.42 -26.21 13.71
C GLU A 206 18.38 -27.41 14.67
N LYS A 207 17.85 -28.54 14.17
CA LYS A 207 17.88 -29.81 14.88
C LYS A 207 19.31 -30.29 15.11
N PRO A 208 19.62 -30.87 16.27
CA PRO A 208 20.94 -31.47 16.48
C PRO A 208 21.17 -32.60 15.49
N THR A 209 22.42 -32.70 14.99
CA THR A 209 22.85 -33.83 14.14
C THR A 209 23.56 -34.87 15.02
N LEU A 210 23.15 -36.10 14.92
CA LEU A 210 23.91 -37.22 15.50
C LEU A 210 25.23 -37.37 14.75
N ARG A 211 26.33 -37.01 15.35
CA ARG A 211 27.67 -37.13 14.73
C ARG A 211 28.27 -38.55 14.76
N SER A 212 27.90 -39.39 15.70
CA SER A 212 28.29 -40.80 15.74
C SER A 212 27.44 -41.58 16.74
N ILE A 213 27.15 -42.83 16.44
CA ILE A 213 26.67 -43.83 17.39
C ILE A 213 27.83 -44.78 17.62
N ARG A 214 28.43 -44.78 18.82
CA ARG A 214 29.40 -45.83 19.23
C ARG A 214 28.58 -46.96 19.85
N LEU A 215 28.55 -48.10 19.19
CA LEU A 215 28.10 -49.34 19.78
C LEU A 215 29.28 -49.93 20.54
N SER A 216 29.24 -49.92 21.87
CA SER A 216 30.16 -50.72 22.73
C SER A 216 29.50 -52.07 22.98
N GLY A 217 30.10 -53.15 22.44
CA GLY A 217 29.78 -54.54 22.75
C GLY A 217 30.66 -55.04 23.88
#